data_35b51cddbae454f03633cd48393f4a45
#
_entry.id   35b51cddbae454f03633cd48393f4a45
#
_cell.length_a   1.000
_cell.length_b   1.000
_cell.length_c   1.000
_cell.angle_alpha   90.00
_cell.angle_beta   90.00
_cell.angle_gamma   90.00
#
_symmetry.space_group_name_H-M   'P 1'
#
loop_
_entity.id
_entity.type
_entity.pdbx_description
1 polymer ?
#
loop_
_entity_poly.entity_id
_entity_poly.type
_entity_poly.pdbx_seq_one_letter_code
_entity_poly.pdbx_strand_id
1 'polypeptide(L)'
;ALLTSRMSGHMPSIILITHTPVDDGVIRAWHALMVKSPNAVATAEDVQTARAYQETSRLAFAQDFEVWSNKRPAFNILQIPADGPFHKGRVWYSQFYQPRARAKEIQGRVNGTHVSIARPGSQAAAA
;
A
#
# COMPACT_ATOMS: atom_id res chain seq x y z
N ALA A 1 8.99 -0.75 -2.40
CA ALA A 1 7.95 0.30 -2.34
C ALA A 1 7.30 0.33 -0.97
N LEU A 2 6.75 1.47 -0.60
CA LEU A 2 6.00 1.67 0.64
C LEU A 2 4.55 2.01 0.26
N LEU A 3 3.63 1.18 0.72
CA LEU A 3 2.20 1.43 0.64
C LEU A 3 1.71 1.89 2.02
N THR A 4 0.95 2.98 2.04
CA THR A 4 0.28 3.46 3.25
C THR A 4 -1.22 3.48 3.02
N SER A 5 -1.98 2.95 3.97
CA SER A 5 -3.42 3.05 3.98
C SER A 5 -3.88 3.68 5.28
N ARG A 6 -4.73 4.69 5.19
CA ARG A 6 -5.33 5.35 6.36
C ARG A 6 -6.77 4.91 6.49
N MET A 7 -7.11 4.45 7.67
CA MET A 7 -8.47 4.06 8.01
C MET A 7 -9.04 5.05 9.03
N SER A 8 -10.24 5.54 8.74
CA SER A 8 -11.04 6.33 9.65
C SER A 8 -12.14 5.46 10.23
N GLY A 9 -12.63 5.78 11.41
CA GLY A 9 -13.68 5.03 12.08
C GLY A 9 -13.45 4.97 13.59
N HIS A 10 -13.96 3.94 14.22
CA HIS A 10 -13.89 3.78 15.68
C HIS A 10 -12.44 3.68 16.20
N MET A 11 -11.55 3.06 15.42
CA MET A 11 -10.11 3.02 15.70
C MET A 11 -9.32 3.60 14.52
N PRO A 12 -9.09 4.92 14.49
CA PRO A 12 -8.29 5.53 13.43
C PRO A 12 -6.90 4.92 13.39
N SER A 13 -6.47 4.48 12.20
CA SER A 13 -5.21 3.75 12.07
C SER A 13 -4.53 4.01 10.73
N ILE A 14 -3.23 3.71 10.70
CA ILE A 14 -2.43 3.72 9.49
C ILE A 14 -1.79 2.34 9.34
N ILE A 15 -2.05 1.69 8.23
CA ILE A 15 -1.34 0.49 7.82
C ILE A 15 -0.15 0.91 6.95
N LEU A 16 1.01 0.33 7.24
CA LEU A 16 2.20 0.41 6.42
C LEU A 16 2.50 -0.97 5.87
N ILE A 17 2.58 -1.09 4.57
CA ILE A 17 3.03 -2.30 3.90
C ILE A 17 4.25 -1.96 3.06
N THR A 18 5.35 -2.65 3.33
CA THR A 18 6.54 -2.57 2.51
C THR A 18 6.84 -3.92 1.91
N HIS A 19 7.42 -3.94 0.72
CA HIS A 19 7.86 -5.18 0.11
C HIS A 19 9.22 -4.99 -0.55
N THR A 20 10.02 -6.03 -0.44
CA THR A 20 11.37 -6.09 -1.00
C THR A 20 11.48 -7.35 -1.84
N PRO A 21 11.85 -7.25 -3.12
CA PRO A 21 12.21 -8.41 -3.91
C PRO A 21 13.41 -9.11 -3.28
N VAL A 22 13.35 -10.42 -3.16
CA VAL A 22 14.44 -11.25 -2.60
C VAL A 22 14.92 -12.31 -3.58
N ASP A 23 14.06 -12.70 -4.54
CA ASP A 23 14.38 -13.61 -5.63
C ASP A 23 13.36 -13.45 -6.75
N ASP A 24 13.53 -14.14 -7.87
CA ASP A 24 12.59 -14.14 -8.99
C ASP A 24 11.22 -14.67 -8.53
N GLY A 25 10.21 -13.79 -8.66
CA GLY A 25 8.85 -14.08 -8.22
C GLY A 25 8.67 -14.12 -6.70
N VAL A 26 9.69 -13.82 -5.91
CA VAL A 26 9.65 -13.87 -4.44
C VAL A 26 9.86 -12.49 -3.85
N ILE A 27 8.96 -12.09 -2.98
CA ILE A 27 9.07 -10.86 -2.20
C ILE A 27 9.01 -11.15 -0.71
N ARG A 28 9.65 -10.31 0.08
CA ARG A 28 9.42 -10.22 1.53
C ARG A 28 8.54 -9.03 1.82
N ALA A 29 7.40 -9.27 2.41
CA ALA A 29 6.48 -8.22 2.83
C ALA A 29 6.59 -7.95 4.33
N TRP A 30 6.48 -6.68 4.70
CA TRP A 30 6.41 -6.24 6.07
C TRP A 30 5.09 -5.50 6.26
N HIS A 31 4.41 -5.79 7.35
CA HIS A 31 3.16 -5.17 7.71
C HIS A 31 3.26 -4.55 9.10
N ALA A 32 2.95 -3.28 9.21
CA ALA A 32 2.86 -2.56 10.47
C ALA A 32 1.53 -1.82 10.56
N LEU A 33 0.95 -1.78 11.74
CA LEU A 33 -0.27 -1.04 12.03
C LEU A 33 0.01 -0.04 13.15
N MET A 34 -0.27 1.22 12.89
CA MET A 34 -0.28 2.28 13.89
C MET A 34 -1.73 2.62 14.22
N VAL A 35 -2.09 2.51 15.47
CA VAL A 35 -3.43 2.83 15.98
C VAL A 35 -3.34 4.13 16.79
N LYS A 36 -4.27 5.04 16.53
CA LYS A 36 -4.34 6.29 17.30
C LYS A 36 -4.94 6.00 18.66
N SER A 37 -4.17 6.28 19.74
CA SER A 37 -4.72 6.27 21.09
C SER A 37 -5.76 7.40 21.25
N PRO A 38 -6.85 7.17 21.97
CA PRO A 38 -7.77 8.23 22.41
C PRO A 38 -7.14 9.14 23.46
N ASN A 39 -6.09 8.70 24.14
CA ASN A 39 -5.40 9.42 25.20
C ASN A 39 -4.21 10.21 24.65
N ALA A 40 -3.83 11.31 25.32
CA ALA A 40 -2.66 12.10 24.96
C ALA A 40 -1.35 11.29 25.06
N VAL A 41 -1.29 10.37 26.01
CA VAL A 41 -0.21 9.38 26.17
C VAL A 41 -0.86 8.00 26.16
N ALA A 42 -0.33 7.11 25.34
CA ALA A 42 -0.87 5.76 25.22
C ALA A 42 -0.75 5.01 26.56
N THR A 43 -1.86 4.43 27.00
CA THR A 43 -1.92 3.57 28.18
C THR A 43 -1.55 2.13 27.87
N ALA A 44 -1.34 1.30 28.88
CA ALA A 44 -1.10 -0.13 28.70
C ALA A 44 -2.28 -0.84 28.00
N GLU A 45 -3.52 -0.40 28.27
CA GLU A 45 -4.74 -0.90 27.63
C GLU A 45 -4.78 -0.53 26.15
N ASP A 46 -4.42 0.73 25.81
CA ASP A 46 -4.32 1.17 24.42
C ASP A 46 -3.32 0.33 23.63
N VAL A 47 -2.18 0.01 24.24
CA VAL A 47 -1.15 -0.84 23.63
C VAL A 47 -1.65 -2.27 23.43
N GLN A 48 -2.38 -2.82 24.39
CA GLN A 48 -2.98 -4.14 24.27
C GLN A 48 -4.02 -4.18 23.14
N THR A 49 -4.89 -3.19 23.08
CA THR A 49 -5.89 -3.04 22.00
C THR A 49 -5.22 -2.92 20.64
N ALA A 50 -4.17 -2.10 20.53
CA ALA A 50 -3.42 -1.97 19.29
C ALA A 50 -2.75 -3.28 18.84
N ARG A 51 -2.23 -4.08 19.78
CA ARG A 51 -1.66 -5.41 19.49
C ARG A 51 -2.71 -6.40 19.00
N ALA A 52 -3.89 -6.43 19.63
CA ALA A 52 -4.98 -7.28 19.19
C ALA A 52 -5.44 -6.91 17.77
N TYR A 53 -5.53 -5.61 17.49
CA TYR A 53 -5.90 -5.12 16.16
C TYR A 53 -4.82 -5.41 15.13
N GLN A 54 -3.54 -5.27 15.49
CA GLN A 54 -2.40 -5.64 14.64
C GLN A 54 -2.48 -7.13 14.24
N GLU A 55 -2.77 -8.01 15.17
CA GLU A 55 -2.86 -9.45 14.89
C GLU A 55 -4.02 -9.77 13.95
N THR A 56 -5.19 -9.18 14.18
CA THR A 56 -6.34 -9.32 13.27
C THR A 56 -6.01 -8.81 11.87
N SER A 57 -5.38 -7.64 11.77
CA SER A 57 -4.96 -7.06 10.50
C SER A 57 -3.92 -7.93 9.78
N ARG A 58 -2.98 -8.52 10.52
CA ARG A 58 -1.98 -9.45 9.99
C ARG A 58 -2.60 -10.72 9.43
N LEU A 59 -3.58 -11.29 10.15
CA LEU A 59 -4.30 -12.48 9.69
C LEU A 59 -5.11 -12.20 8.43
N ALA A 60 -5.80 -11.07 8.37
CA ALA A 60 -6.52 -10.65 7.17
C ALA A 60 -5.56 -10.47 5.97
N PHE A 61 -4.41 -9.84 6.19
CA PHE A 61 -3.40 -9.67 5.15
C PHE A 61 -2.77 -11.00 4.71
N ALA A 62 -2.61 -11.96 5.62
CA ALA A 62 -2.07 -13.29 5.30
C ALA A 62 -2.98 -14.07 4.33
N GLN A 63 -4.29 -13.86 4.35
CA GLN A 63 -5.23 -14.49 3.41
C GLN A 63 -4.96 -14.09 1.96
N ASP A 64 -4.48 -12.87 1.74
CA ASP A 64 -4.13 -12.38 0.40
C ASP A 64 -2.96 -13.16 -0.23
N PHE A 65 -2.05 -13.68 0.60
CA PHE A 65 -0.90 -14.45 0.10
C PHE A 65 -1.30 -15.78 -0.55
N GLU A 66 -2.36 -16.41 -0.07
CA GLU A 66 -2.89 -17.63 -0.68
C GLU A 66 -3.36 -17.35 -2.11
N VAL A 67 -4.08 -16.24 -2.30
CA VAL A 67 -4.52 -15.80 -3.62
C VAL A 67 -3.34 -15.39 -4.49
N TRP A 68 -2.41 -14.62 -3.94
CA TRP A 68 -1.26 -14.10 -4.71
C TRP A 68 -0.28 -15.19 -5.12
N SER A 69 -0.11 -16.24 -4.33
CA SER A 69 0.75 -17.39 -4.65
C SER A 69 0.30 -18.12 -5.92
N ASN A 70 -0.99 -18.05 -6.22
CA ASN A 70 -1.60 -18.70 -7.39
C ASN A 70 -1.85 -17.73 -8.55
N LYS A 71 -1.46 -16.46 -8.39
CA LYS A 71 -1.74 -15.42 -9.38
C LYS A 71 -0.68 -15.40 -10.47
N ARG A 72 -1.12 -15.40 -11.72
CA ARG A 72 -0.24 -15.22 -12.87
C ARG A 72 0.01 -13.75 -13.17
N PRO A 73 1.21 -13.38 -13.66
CA PRO A 73 1.45 -12.04 -14.16
C PRO A 73 0.46 -11.68 -15.28
N ALA A 74 -0.13 -10.49 -15.18
CA ALA A 74 -1.03 -9.98 -16.21
C ALA A 74 -0.45 -8.72 -16.82
N PHE A 75 -0.11 -8.77 -18.11
CA PHE A 75 0.39 -7.61 -18.85
C PHE A 75 -0.75 -6.73 -19.36
N ASN A 76 -1.82 -7.37 -19.84
CA ASN A 76 -3.04 -6.70 -20.28
C ASN A 76 -4.11 -6.86 -19.21
N ILE A 77 -4.52 -5.76 -18.61
CA ILE A 77 -5.48 -5.74 -17.53
C ILE A 77 -6.73 -5.04 -18.02
N LEU A 78 -7.86 -5.74 -17.90
CA LEU A 78 -9.16 -5.11 -18.08
C LEU A 78 -9.41 -4.15 -16.92
N GLN A 79 -9.70 -2.91 -17.23
CA GLN A 79 -10.03 -1.86 -16.26
C GLN A 79 -11.40 -1.28 -16.55
N ILE A 80 -12.11 -0.96 -15.49
CA ILE A 80 -13.37 -0.22 -15.56
C ILE A 80 -13.19 1.14 -14.87
N PRO A 81 -14.01 2.14 -15.18
CA PRO A 81 -13.89 3.48 -14.59
C PRO A 81 -13.90 3.49 -13.05
N ALA A 82 -14.58 2.52 -12.42
CA ALA A 82 -14.65 2.38 -10.97
C ALA A 82 -13.33 1.91 -10.33
N ASP A 83 -12.37 1.38 -11.09
CA ASP A 83 -11.06 0.94 -10.57
C ASP A 83 -10.15 2.12 -10.20
N GLY A 84 -10.55 3.34 -10.53
CA GLY A 84 -9.79 4.54 -10.24
C GLY A 84 -8.46 4.61 -11.01
N PRO A 85 -7.44 5.32 -10.48
CA PRO A 85 -6.20 5.60 -11.22
C PRO A 85 -5.19 4.43 -11.21
N PHE A 86 -5.66 3.20 -11.33
CA PHE A 86 -4.85 2.00 -11.24
C PHE A 86 -3.72 1.95 -12.29
N HIS A 87 -4.01 2.35 -13.53
CA HIS A 87 -3.00 2.41 -14.59
C HIS A 87 -1.87 3.39 -14.24
N LYS A 88 -2.21 4.57 -13.72
CA LYS A 88 -1.21 5.56 -13.27
C LYS A 88 -0.31 4.98 -12.16
N GLY A 89 -0.89 4.19 -11.25
CA GLY A 89 -0.13 3.47 -10.22
C GLY A 89 0.87 2.48 -10.80
N ARG A 90 0.48 1.72 -11.82
CA ARG A 90 1.41 0.80 -12.51
C ARG A 90 2.53 1.53 -13.23
N VAL A 91 2.23 2.62 -13.91
CA VAL A 91 3.25 3.47 -14.56
C VAL A 91 4.23 4.00 -13.50
N TRP A 92 3.71 4.55 -12.40
CA TRP A 92 4.55 5.01 -11.29
C TRP A 92 5.42 3.87 -10.70
N TYR A 93 4.84 2.69 -10.54
CA TYR A 93 5.53 1.54 -9.96
C TYR A 93 6.62 0.98 -10.88
N SER A 94 6.47 1.15 -12.19
CA SER A 94 7.44 0.66 -13.18
C SER A 94 8.86 1.21 -13.00
N GLN A 95 9.02 2.34 -12.31
CA GLN A 95 10.34 2.91 -12.00
C GLN A 95 11.24 1.96 -11.19
N PHE A 96 10.65 1.08 -10.39
CA PHE A 96 11.39 0.15 -9.54
C PHE A 96 11.89 -1.10 -10.29
N TYR A 97 11.44 -1.31 -11.51
CA TYR A 97 11.83 -2.43 -12.38
C TYR A 97 12.74 -2.00 -13.54
N GLN A 98 13.44 -0.90 -13.38
CA GLN A 98 14.33 -0.38 -14.42
C GLN A 98 15.80 -0.56 -14.03
N PRO A 99 16.71 -0.67 -15.01
CA PRO A 99 18.14 -0.70 -14.74
C PRO A 99 18.56 0.50 -13.89
N ARG A 100 19.41 0.27 -12.89
CA ARG A 100 19.88 1.32 -11.98
C ARG A 100 20.49 2.52 -12.72
N ALA A 101 21.12 2.29 -13.85
CA ALA A 101 21.72 3.34 -14.69
C ALA A 101 20.68 4.37 -15.18
N ARG A 102 19.40 3.96 -15.32
CA ARG A 102 18.30 4.82 -15.76
C ARG A 102 17.48 5.44 -14.62
N ALA A 103 17.85 5.16 -13.36
CA ALA A 103 17.05 5.55 -12.21
C ALA A 103 16.76 7.07 -12.16
N LYS A 104 17.78 7.92 -12.42
CA LYS A 104 17.62 9.39 -12.41
C LYS A 104 16.67 9.89 -13.49
N GLU A 105 16.77 9.35 -14.71
CA GLU A 105 15.89 9.68 -15.82
C GLU A 105 14.43 9.35 -15.48
N ILE A 106 14.21 8.16 -14.97
CA ILE A 106 12.86 7.66 -14.69
C ILE A 106 12.25 8.39 -13.50
N GLN A 107 13.03 8.63 -12.44
CA GLN A 107 12.57 9.39 -11.28
C GLN A 107 12.15 10.82 -11.65
N GLY A 108 12.80 11.44 -12.60
CA GLY A 108 12.39 12.76 -13.12
C GLY A 108 11.01 12.75 -13.77
N ARG A 109 10.59 11.62 -14.36
CA ARG A 109 9.28 11.48 -15.03
C ARG A 109 8.15 11.01 -14.11
N VAL A 110 8.47 10.19 -13.10
CA VAL A 110 7.47 9.54 -12.23
C VAL A 110 7.67 9.88 -10.76
N ASN A 111 8.25 11.04 -10.51
CA ASN A 111 8.55 11.48 -9.16
C ASN A 111 7.26 11.74 -8.35
N GLY A 112 7.36 11.53 -7.04
CA GLY A 112 6.30 11.86 -6.08
C GLY A 112 5.54 10.66 -5.54
N THR A 113 4.36 10.94 -5.00
CA THR A 113 3.48 9.97 -4.36
C THR A 113 2.29 9.65 -5.26
N HIS A 114 2.07 8.38 -5.54
CA HIS A 114 0.85 7.94 -6.20
C HIS A 114 -0.26 7.70 -5.15
N VAL A 115 -1.42 8.32 -5.37
CA VAL A 115 -2.62 8.10 -4.56
C VAL A 115 -3.61 7.26 -5.36
N SER A 116 -3.84 6.02 -4.93
CA SER A 116 -4.70 5.06 -5.63
C SER A 116 -6.20 5.22 -5.32
N ILE A 117 -6.54 5.95 -4.25
CA ILE A 117 -7.92 6.19 -3.85
C ILE A 117 -8.17 7.69 -3.85
N ALA A 118 -9.18 8.13 -4.60
CA ALA A 118 -9.62 9.52 -4.54
C ALA A 118 -10.14 9.83 -3.13
N ARG A 119 -9.64 10.91 -2.53
CA ARG A 119 -10.17 11.39 -1.26
C ARG A 119 -11.60 11.90 -1.51
N PRO A 120 -12.57 11.60 -0.64
CA PRO A 120 -13.87 12.25 -0.70
C PRO A 120 -13.69 13.77 -0.72
N GLY A 121 -14.22 14.45 -1.73
CA GLY A 121 -14.10 15.91 -1.89
C GLY A 121 -12.88 16.42 -2.68
N SER A 122 -11.92 15.59 -3.06
CA SER A 122 -10.92 15.98 -4.04
C SER A 122 -11.55 15.87 -5.44
N GLN A 123 -12.00 16.97 -6.00
CA GLN A 123 -12.22 17.03 -7.44
C GLN A 123 -10.87 16.68 -8.09
N ALA A 124 -10.88 15.65 -8.93
CA ALA A 124 -9.74 15.34 -9.76
C ALA A 124 -9.42 16.61 -10.56
N ALA A 125 -8.28 17.24 -10.23
CA ALA A 125 -7.76 18.27 -11.10
C ALA A 125 -7.50 17.59 -12.44
N ALA A 126 -8.34 17.93 -13.42
CA ALA A 126 -8.16 17.54 -14.79
C ALA A 126 -6.84 18.17 -15.28
N ALA A 127 -5.90 17.33 -15.64
CA ALA A 127 -4.75 17.67 -16.47
C ALA A 127 -4.44 16.47 -17.36
#